data_9db677f7525fb3004e9e3cd6faa8861e
#
_entry.id   9db677f7525fb3004e9e3cd6faa8861e
#
_cell.length_a   1.000
_cell.length_b   1.000
_cell.length_c   1.000
_cell.angle_alpha   90.00
_cell.angle_beta   90.00
_cell.angle_gamma   90.00
#
_symmetry.space_group_name_H-M   'P 1'
#
loop_
_entity.id
_entity.type
_entity.pdbx_description
1 polymer ?
#
loop_
_entity_poly.entity_id
_entity_poly.type
_entity_poly.pdbx_seq_one_letter_code
_entity_poly.pdbx_strand_id
1 'polypeptide(L)'
;MNNEAQITSNTKYTIKVLKLALTNGGVKPPSALKRGELITLFVGSGGIIDKDGTLFLKNTTESEIKFQKPILKWVGGKTQIIQTLVKYFPPEMENYHELFLGGGSVLLALLTLRREDKIKINGKVYAYDFNEALINVYKNIQTNKEELFDALTKYIKTYDGIKSNETPINRKPKDITEALQKKENYYYWLRAEYNKKYKDTNKDAVDCSALFIFINKTCFRGMYREGPNGYNVPYGHYKKTPTFITKSELDKVSDLIEDVEFIHQSFEESFENIKAGDFVYLDPPYAPENSKSFVGYVADGFNLKTHQNLFERTKDLDKKNSKFIMSNAKVELVTESFPKAEYKIIDVTARRAINAKNPDATTTEVFIMN
;
A
#
# COMPACT_ATOMS: atom_id res chain seq x y z
N MET A 1 13.50 -39.32 -15.52
CA MET A 1 14.54 -39.33 -14.45
C MET A 1 14.49 -37.97 -13.74
N ASN A 2 14.64 -37.96 -12.45
CA ASN A 2 14.64 -36.72 -11.67
C ASN A 2 15.88 -35.89 -12.06
N ASN A 3 15.81 -34.59 -12.21
CA ASN A 3 16.94 -33.71 -12.59
C ASN A 3 18.20 -33.97 -11.75
N GLU A 4 18.06 -34.25 -10.47
CA GLU A 4 19.15 -34.56 -9.57
C GLU A 4 19.89 -35.85 -9.96
N ALA A 5 19.19 -36.94 -10.27
CA ALA A 5 19.77 -38.21 -10.69
C ALA A 5 20.56 -38.06 -12.02
N GLN A 6 20.05 -37.26 -12.95
CA GLN A 6 20.71 -36.95 -14.21
C GLN A 6 21.99 -36.13 -14.01
N ILE A 7 21.98 -35.14 -13.12
CA ILE A 7 23.14 -34.29 -12.81
C ILE A 7 24.23 -35.12 -12.09
N THR A 8 23.84 -35.95 -11.12
CA THR A 8 24.79 -36.79 -10.37
C THR A 8 25.48 -37.81 -11.26
N SER A 9 24.81 -38.33 -12.28
CA SER A 9 25.36 -39.32 -13.22
C SER A 9 26.24 -38.70 -14.32
N ASN A 10 26.23 -37.36 -14.50
CA ASN A 10 26.94 -36.70 -15.60
C ASN A 10 28.16 -35.91 -15.10
N THR A 11 29.37 -36.42 -15.44
CA THR A 11 30.67 -35.85 -15.02
C THR A 11 30.96 -34.44 -15.56
N LYS A 12 30.30 -34.02 -16.65
CA LYS A 12 30.47 -32.67 -17.22
C LYS A 12 30.00 -31.56 -16.29
N TYR A 13 29.11 -31.85 -15.35
CA TYR A 13 28.59 -30.88 -14.39
C TYR A 13 29.54 -30.70 -13.22
N THR A 14 30.60 -29.95 -13.45
CA THR A 14 31.60 -29.62 -12.42
C THR A 14 31.09 -28.57 -11.42
N ILE A 15 31.80 -28.42 -10.30
CA ILE A 15 31.52 -27.34 -9.31
C ILE A 15 31.47 -25.97 -10.01
N LYS A 16 32.37 -25.71 -10.97
CA LYS A 16 32.42 -24.43 -11.70
C LYS A 16 31.17 -24.22 -12.54
N VAL A 17 30.71 -25.26 -13.26
CA VAL A 17 29.52 -25.21 -14.10
C VAL A 17 28.25 -25.00 -13.24
N LEU A 18 28.12 -25.73 -12.14
CA LEU A 18 26.99 -25.58 -11.22
C LEU A 18 26.93 -24.16 -10.58
N LYS A 19 28.09 -23.64 -10.12
CA LYS A 19 28.19 -22.30 -9.58
C LYS A 19 27.83 -21.23 -10.63
N LEU A 20 28.30 -21.41 -11.86
CA LEU A 20 27.97 -20.48 -12.95
C LEU A 20 26.48 -20.49 -13.27
N ALA A 21 25.86 -21.67 -13.39
CA ALA A 21 24.43 -21.79 -13.65
C ALA A 21 23.57 -21.16 -12.53
N LEU A 22 23.93 -21.37 -11.26
CA LEU A 22 23.30 -20.74 -10.11
C LEU A 22 23.43 -19.20 -10.18
N THR A 23 24.65 -18.70 -10.41
CA THR A 23 24.92 -17.25 -10.48
C THR A 23 24.17 -16.59 -11.63
N ASN A 24 24.17 -17.20 -12.81
CA ASN A 24 23.43 -16.69 -13.98
C ASN A 24 21.92 -16.67 -13.74
N GLY A 25 21.41 -17.58 -12.92
CA GLY A 25 20.00 -17.60 -12.48
C GLY A 25 19.71 -16.73 -11.25
N GLY A 26 20.65 -15.86 -10.81
CA GLY A 26 20.45 -14.94 -9.70
C GLY A 26 20.67 -15.53 -8.30
N VAL A 27 21.09 -16.79 -8.18
CA VAL A 27 21.42 -17.44 -6.91
C VAL A 27 22.92 -17.33 -6.65
N LYS A 28 23.32 -16.70 -5.55
CA LYS A 28 24.72 -16.58 -5.12
C LYS A 28 25.10 -17.78 -4.24
N PRO A 29 25.77 -18.81 -4.77
CA PRO A 29 26.12 -19.99 -3.98
C PRO A 29 27.26 -19.65 -3.00
N PRO A 30 27.21 -20.15 -1.75
CA PRO A 30 28.33 -20.06 -0.82
C PRO A 30 29.62 -20.64 -1.42
N SER A 31 30.78 -20.04 -1.08
CA SER A 31 32.07 -20.41 -1.65
C SER A 31 32.53 -21.84 -1.31
N ALA A 32 32.14 -22.36 -0.14
CA ALA A 32 32.61 -23.61 0.43
C ALA A 32 31.79 -24.86 0.06
N LEU A 33 30.66 -24.72 -0.71
CA LEU A 33 29.80 -25.86 -1.02
C LEU A 33 30.50 -26.89 -1.90
N LYS A 34 30.35 -28.18 -1.52
CA LYS A 34 30.77 -29.33 -2.30
C LYS A 34 29.81 -29.57 -3.47
N ARG A 35 30.24 -30.45 -4.43
CA ARG A 35 29.46 -30.73 -5.64
C ARG A 35 28.03 -31.21 -5.33
N GLY A 36 27.85 -32.13 -4.38
CA GLY A 36 26.54 -32.66 -4.01
C GLY A 36 25.61 -31.59 -3.46
N GLU A 37 26.11 -30.72 -2.58
CA GLU A 37 25.35 -29.61 -2.00
C GLU A 37 24.97 -28.56 -3.07
N LEU A 38 25.85 -28.34 -4.06
CA LEU A 38 25.55 -27.46 -5.20
C LEU A 38 24.47 -28.07 -6.11
N ILE A 39 24.44 -29.39 -6.30
CA ILE A 39 23.37 -30.07 -7.01
C ILE A 39 22.05 -29.91 -6.31
N THR A 40 22.00 -30.17 -5.00
CA THR A 40 20.80 -29.99 -4.18
C THR A 40 20.32 -28.54 -4.23
N LEU A 41 21.23 -27.56 -4.12
CA LEU A 41 20.91 -26.14 -4.24
C LEU A 41 20.39 -25.80 -5.63
N PHE A 42 21.02 -26.32 -6.70
CA PHE A 42 20.61 -26.08 -8.07
C PHE A 42 19.21 -26.63 -8.37
N VAL A 43 18.95 -27.88 -7.99
CA VAL A 43 17.64 -28.52 -8.17
C VAL A 43 16.57 -27.82 -7.31
N GLY A 44 16.88 -27.52 -6.06
CA GLY A 44 15.98 -26.79 -5.15
C GLY A 44 15.67 -25.36 -5.60
N SER A 45 16.55 -24.77 -6.41
CA SER A 45 16.35 -23.45 -7.02
C SER A 45 15.68 -23.52 -8.42
N GLY A 46 15.05 -24.65 -8.78
CA GLY A 46 14.38 -24.82 -10.07
C GLY A 46 15.32 -25.08 -11.25
N GLY A 47 16.48 -25.68 -10.98
CA GLY A 47 17.46 -26.04 -12.00
C GLY A 47 16.92 -27.06 -13.01
N ILE A 48 17.12 -26.76 -14.29
CA ILE A 48 16.77 -27.66 -15.41
C ILE A 48 17.96 -27.88 -16.31
N ILE A 49 17.87 -28.97 -17.11
CA ILE A 49 18.82 -29.33 -18.12
C ILE A 49 18.08 -29.25 -19.45
N ASP A 50 18.58 -28.45 -20.40
CA ASP A 50 17.99 -28.37 -21.71
C ASP A 50 18.33 -29.60 -22.59
N LYS A 51 17.82 -29.60 -23.83
CA LYS A 51 18.03 -30.70 -24.80
C LYS A 51 19.52 -30.88 -25.17
N ASP A 52 20.30 -29.81 -25.07
CA ASP A 52 21.73 -29.80 -25.35
C ASP A 52 22.56 -30.14 -24.12
N GLY A 53 21.92 -30.38 -22.98
CA GLY A 53 22.53 -30.69 -21.70
C GLY A 53 23.18 -29.49 -21.02
N THR A 54 22.74 -28.29 -21.31
CA THR A 54 23.17 -27.08 -20.60
C THR A 54 22.36 -26.89 -19.31
N LEU A 55 23.06 -26.52 -18.23
CA LEU A 55 22.44 -26.22 -16.94
C LEU A 55 22.02 -24.76 -16.91
N PHE A 56 20.77 -24.51 -16.58
CA PHE A 56 20.28 -23.18 -16.22
C PHE A 56 19.20 -23.28 -15.15
N LEU A 57 19.06 -22.26 -14.36
CA LEU A 57 17.87 -22.14 -13.54
C LEU A 57 16.74 -21.78 -14.51
N LYS A 58 15.63 -22.53 -14.44
CA LYS A 58 14.39 -22.01 -14.97
C LYS A 58 14.22 -20.70 -14.25
N ASN A 59 14.40 -19.59 -14.96
CA ASN A 59 14.09 -18.28 -14.38
C ASN A 59 12.61 -18.32 -14.00
N THR A 60 12.36 -18.82 -12.80
CA THR A 60 11.16 -18.50 -12.02
C THR A 60 11.36 -17.14 -11.33
N THR A 61 12.22 -16.30 -11.86
CA THR A 61 11.94 -14.90 -11.88
C THR A 61 10.86 -14.74 -12.96
N GLU A 62 9.61 -15.11 -12.64
CA GLU A 62 8.55 -14.18 -12.93
C GLU A 62 9.17 -12.84 -12.60
N SER A 63 9.43 -12.03 -13.62
CA SER A 63 10.00 -10.70 -13.45
C SER A 63 9.21 -10.08 -12.34
N GLU A 64 9.85 -9.77 -11.20
CA GLU A 64 9.14 -9.31 -9.99
C GLU A 64 8.19 -8.22 -10.44
N ILE A 65 6.89 -8.47 -10.40
CA ILE A 65 5.89 -7.55 -10.95
C ILE A 65 6.08 -6.24 -10.21
N LYS A 66 6.44 -5.21 -10.94
CA LYS A 66 6.68 -3.90 -10.39
C LYS A 66 5.36 -3.17 -10.21
N PHE A 67 4.79 -3.29 -9.04
CA PHE A 67 3.53 -2.63 -8.72
C PHE A 67 3.62 -1.10 -8.79
N GLN A 68 2.56 -0.49 -9.28
CA GLN A 68 2.42 0.97 -9.25
C GLN A 68 2.36 1.46 -7.80
N LYS A 69 3.16 2.47 -7.49
CA LYS A 69 3.20 3.06 -6.14
C LYS A 69 2.04 4.04 -5.92
N PRO A 70 1.51 4.13 -4.69
CA PRO A 70 0.53 5.14 -4.31
C PRO A 70 1.06 6.57 -4.50
N ILE A 71 0.15 7.47 -4.86
CA ILE A 71 0.44 8.91 -4.96
C ILE A 71 0.60 9.52 -3.56
N LEU A 72 -0.28 9.16 -2.64
CA LEU A 72 -0.26 9.65 -1.27
C LEU A 72 0.67 8.82 -0.37
N LYS A 73 1.24 9.47 0.63
CA LYS A 73 1.80 8.78 1.80
C LYS A 73 0.66 8.50 2.76
N TRP A 74 0.48 7.24 3.14
CA TRP A 74 -0.59 6.86 4.06
C TRP A 74 -0.09 5.89 5.11
N VAL A 75 -0.52 6.11 6.36
CA VAL A 75 -0.15 5.23 7.47
C VAL A 75 -0.77 3.86 7.25
N GLY A 76 -0.02 2.79 7.49
CA GLY A 76 -0.50 1.42 7.27
C GLY A 76 -0.39 0.92 5.83
N GLY A 77 0.11 1.73 4.88
CA GLY A 77 0.26 1.30 3.47
C GLY A 77 1.07 0.01 3.31
N LYS A 78 0.56 -0.95 2.52
CA LYS A 78 1.07 -2.31 2.38
C LYS A 78 2.23 -2.48 1.40
N THR A 79 2.83 -1.40 0.91
CA THR A 79 3.90 -1.43 -0.12
C THR A 79 5.05 -2.38 0.23
N GLN A 80 5.40 -2.54 1.52
CA GLN A 80 6.51 -3.40 1.95
C GLN A 80 6.18 -4.90 1.89
N ILE A 81 4.92 -5.26 2.07
CA ILE A 81 4.46 -6.66 2.16
C ILE A 81 3.55 -7.03 1.00
N ILE A 82 3.40 -6.13 0.01
CA ILE A 82 2.46 -6.29 -1.10
C ILE A 82 2.76 -7.56 -1.93
N GLN A 83 4.05 -7.86 -2.20
CA GLN A 83 4.47 -9.05 -2.92
C GLN A 83 4.06 -10.35 -2.21
N THR A 84 3.97 -10.33 -0.88
CA THR A 84 3.50 -11.46 -0.09
C THR A 84 1.96 -11.52 -0.09
N LEU A 85 1.30 -10.38 0.08
CA LEU A 85 -0.16 -10.29 0.17
C LEU A 85 -0.83 -10.80 -1.11
N VAL A 86 -0.38 -10.34 -2.27
CA VAL A 86 -1.01 -10.67 -3.56
C VAL A 86 -0.92 -12.15 -3.94
N LYS A 87 -0.03 -12.93 -3.34
CA LYS A 87 0.06 -14.39 -3.53
C LYS A 87 -1.17 -15.15 -3.02
N TYR A 88 -1.95 -14.51 -2.17
CA TYR A 88 -3.16 -15.08 -1.58
C TYR A 88 -4.43 -14.59 -2.26
N PHE A 89 -4.33 -13.70 -3.25
CA PHE A 89 -5.48 -13.26 -4.02
C PHE A 89 -6.02 -14.40 -4.88
N PRO A 90 -7.35 -14.55 -5.00
CA PRO A 90 -7.91 -15.51 -5.92
C PRO A 90 -7.54 -15.12 -7.36
N PRO A 91 -7.24 -16.09 -8.25
CA PRO A 91 -6.89 -15.81 -9.64
C PRO A 91 -8.08 -15.29 -10.47
N GLU A 92 -9.30 -15.53 -10.00
CA GLU A 92 -10.54 -15.06 -10.62
C GLU A 92 -11.55 -14.68 -9.55
N MET A 93 -12.32 -13.59 -9.79
CA MET A 93 -13.38 -13.09 -8.91
C MET A 93 -14.48 -12.38 -9.72
N GLU A 94 -15.69 -12.29 -9.15
CA GLU A 94 -16.76 -11.52 -9.77
C GLU A 94 -16.49 -10.04 -9.61
N ASN A 95 -16.61 -9.48 -8.41
CA ASN A 95 -16.23 -8.10 -8.13
C ASN A 95 -15.10 -8.06 -7.10
N TYR A 96 -14.36 -6.94 -7.09
CA TYR A 96 -13.39 -6.64 -6.04
C TYR A 96 -13.89 -5.50 -5.16
N HIS A 97 -13.76 -5.66 -3.85
CA HIS A 97 -14.10 -4.63 -2.87
C HIS A 97 -12.92 -4.36 -1.94
N GLU A 98 -12.41 -3.12 -1.90
CA GLU A 98 -11.41 -2.65 -0.93
C GLU A 98 -12.11 -1.71 0.05
N LEU A 99 -12.42 -2.21 1.27
CA LEU A 99 -13.28 -1.49 2.22
C LEU A 99 -12.58 -0.36 2.98
N PHE A 100 -11.27 -0.36 2.98
CA PHE A 100 -10.41 0.65 3.61
C PHE A 100 -9.28 1.00 2.63
N LEU A 101 -9.58 1.85 1.65
CA LEU A 101 -8.66 2.18 0.54
C LEU A 101 -7.32 2.72 1.02
N GLY A 102 -7.35 3.63 2.01
CA GLY A 102 -6.16 4.32 2.46
C GLY A 102 -5.37 4.94 1.31
N GLY A 103 -4.06 4.69 1.27
CA GLY A 103 -3.22 5.16 0.17
C GLY A 103 -3.36 4.39 -1.14
N GLY A 104 -4.25 3.40 -1.24
CA GLY A 104 -4.53 2.62 -2.46
C GLY A 104 -3.41 1.66 -2.88
N SER A 105 -2.52 1.27 -1.97
CA SER A 105 -1.39 0.40 -2.32
C SER A 105 -1.81 -0.99 -2.79
N VAL A 106 -2.89 -1.54 -2.23
CA VAL A 106 -3.41 -2.87 -2.56
C VAL A 106 -4.24 -2.81 -3.82
N LEU A 107 -5.11 -1.81 -3.96
CA LEU A 107 -5.85 -1.53 -5.19
C LEU A 107 -4.92 -1.42 -6.40
N LEU A 108 -3.88 -0.60 -6.33
CA LEU A 108 -2.95 -0.40 -7.45
C LEU A 108 -2.17 -1.68 -7.79
N ALA A 109 -1.86 -2.51 -6.79
CA ALA A 109 -1.23 -3.80 -7.02
C ALA A 109 -2.19 -4.79 -7.69
N LEU A 110 -3.44 -4.89 -7.23
CA LEU A 110 -4.48 -5.70 -7.87
C LEU A 110 -4.68 -5.30 -9.34
N LEU A 111 -4.82 -4.00 -9.61
CA LEU A 111 -5.02 -3.49 -10.96
C LEU A 111 -3.80 -3.73 -11.87
N THR A 112 -2.59 -3.69 -11.29
CA THR A 112 -1.39 -4.08 -12.02
C THR A 112 -1.44 -5.56 -12.39
N LEU A 113 -1.84 -6.45 -11.47
CA LEU A 113 -2.00 -7.88 -11.75
C LEU A 113 -3.08 -8.15 -12.79
N ARG A 114 -4.20 -7.43 -12.75
CA ARG A 114 -5.26 -7.50 -13.77
C ARG A 114 -4.74 -7.10 -15.16
N ARG A 115 -3.96 -6.03 -15.25
CA ARG A 115 -3.33 -5.56 -16.50
C ARG A 115 -2.31 -6.56 -17.07
N GLU A 116 -1.64 -7.31 -16.20
CA GLU A 116 -0.67 -8.35 -16.57
C GLU A 116 -1.31 -9.74 -16.77
N ASP A 117 -2.64 -9.81 -16.86
CA ASP A 117 -3.42 -11.05 -17.04
C ASP A 117 -3.14 -12.13 -15.95
N LYS A 118 -2.73 -11.69 -14.75
CA LYS A 118 -2.48 -12.59 -13.60
C LYS A 118 -3.71 -12.79 -12.74
N ILE A 119 -4.64 -11.85 -12.75
CA ILE A 119 -5.92 -11.90 -12.05
C ILE A 119 -7.03 -11.47 -13.02
N LYS A 120 -8.14 -12.20 -12.99
CA LYS A 120 -9.34 -11.89 -13.75
C LYS A 120 -10.43 -11.38 -12.83
N ILE A 121 -11.02 -10.24 -13.19
CA ILE A 121 -12.18 -9.65 -12.53
C ILE A 121 -13.30 -9.58 -13.57
N ASN A 122 -14.38 -10.33 -13.36
CA ASN A 122 -15.49 -10.45 -14.32
C ASN A 122 -16.42 -9.23 -14.28
N GLY A 123 -16.55 -8.60 -13.12
CA GLY A 123 -17.41 -7.46 -12.86
C GLY A 123 -16.67 -6.18 -12.60
N LYS A 124 -16.95 -5.54 -11.49
CA LYS A 124 -16.47 -4.20 -11.12
C LYS A 124 -15.42 -4.21 -10.01
N VAL A 125 -14.68 -3.10 -9.92
CA VAL A 125 -13.72 -2.81 -8.85
C VAL A 125 -14.27 -1.66 -8.03
N TYR A 126 -14.51 -1.90 -6.74
CA TYR A 126 -15.00 -0.92 -5.78
C TYR A 126 -13.94 -0.59 -4.75
N ALA A 127 -13.71 0.69 -4.51
CA ALA A 127 -12.79 1.18 -3.50
C ALA A 127 -13.49 2.17 -2.58
N TYR A 128 -13.54 1.84 -1.30
CA TYR A 128 -14.25 2.59 -0.28
C TYR A 128 -13.28 3.19 0.74
N ASP A 129 -13.61 4.36 1.25
CA ASP A 129 -12.96 4.93 2.41
C ASP A 129 -13.91 5.91 3.12
N PHE A 130 -13.80 6.00 4.42
CA PHE A 130 -14.54 6.99 5.22
C PHE A 130 -13.93 8.39 5.11
N ASN A 131 -12.72 8.51 4.55
CA ASN A 131 -12.06 9.78 4.31
C ASN A 131 -12.45 10.35 2.95
N GLU A 132 -13.37 11.31 2.95
CA GLU A 132 -13.88 11.95 1.74
C GLU A 132 -12.78 12.63 0.90
N ALA A 133 -11.81 13.28 1.58
CA ALA A 133 -10.70 13.96 0.89
C ALA A 133 -9.83 12.98 0.09
N LEU A 134 -9.60 11.78 0.63
CA LEU A 134 -8.86 10.72 -0.04
C LEU A 134 -9.62 10.22 -1.27
N ILE A 135 -10.91 9.94 -1.14
CA ILE A 135 -11.78 9.52 -2.26
C ILE A 135 -11.79 10.59 -3.37
N ASN A 136 -11.92 11.87 -3.00
CA ASN A 136 -11.94 12.97 -3.95
C ASN A 136 -10.61 13.12 -4.71
N VAL A 137 -9.46 12.84 -4.06
CA VAL A 137 -8.17 12.80 -4.76
C VAL A 137 -8.19 11.74 -5.86
N TYR A 138 -8.63 10.50 -5.57
CA TYR A 138 -8.67 9.43 -6.58
C TYR A 138 -9.66 9.74 -7.71
N LYS A 139 -10.83 10.29 -7.40
CA LYS A 139 -11.80 10.75 -8.41
C LYS A 139 -11.19 11.83 -9.32
N ASN A 140 -10.48 12.80 -8.76
CA ASN A 140 -9.83 13.85 -9.55
C ASN A 140 -8.63 13.34 -10.37
N ILE A 141 -7.92 12.30 -9.90
CA ILE A 141 -6.91 11.62 -10.70
C ILE A 141 -7.56 10.90 -11.89
N GLN A 142 -8.72 10.32 -11.70
CA GLN A 142 -9.46 9.59 -12.72
C GLN A 142 -10.04 10.51 -13.78
N THR A 143 -10.63 11.64 -13.39
CA THR A 143 -11.45 12.49 -14.29
C THR A 143 -10.82 13.82 -14.66
N ASN A 144 -9.91 14.37 -13.85
CA ASN A 144 -9.38 15.73 -13.98
C ASN A 144 -7.85 15.78 -13.87
N LYS A 145 -7.15 14.74 -14.36
CA LYS A 145 -5.70 14.56 -14.12
C LYS A 145 -4.83 15.72 -14.58
N GLU A 146 -5.17 16.35 -15.71
CA GLU A 146 -4.39 17.47 -16.26
C GLU A 146 -4.48 18.70 -15.35
N GLU A 147 -5.71 19.11 -15.03
CA GLU A 147 -5.95 20.25 -14.13
C GLU A 147 -5.36 20.01 -12.74
N LEU A 148 -5.45 18.76 -12.23
CA LEU A 148 -4.87 18.36 -10.97
C LEU A 148 -3.35 18.50 -10.99
N PHE A 149 -2.70 18.04 -12.07
CA PHE A 149 -1.25 18.13 -12.22
C PHE A 149 -0.79 19.59 -12.32
N ASP A 150 -1.50 20.42 -13.06
CA ASP A 150 -1.18 21.84 -13.22
C ASP A 150 -1.32 22.59 -11.90
N ALA A 151 -2.41 22.39 -11.17
CA ALA A 151 -2.62 22.97 -9.85
C ALA A 151 -1.54 22.55 -8.86
N LEU A 152 -1.23 21.25 -8.79
CA LEU A 152 -0.18 20.71 -7.92
C LEU A 152 1.20 21.28 -8.30
N THR A 153 1.52 21.34 -9.59
CA THR A 153 2.79 21.85 -10.11
C THR A 153 2.99 23.33 -9.73
N LYS A 154 1.93 24.13 -9.74
CA LYS A 154 1.96 25.53 -9.30
C LYS A 154 2.39 25.64 -7.82
N TYR A 155 1.84 24.83 -6.93
CA TYR A 155 2.23 24.80 -5.52
C TYR A 155 3.68 24.34 -5.34
N ILE A 156 4.09 23.31 -6.07
CA ILE A 156 5.46 22.77 -6.01
C ILE A 156 6.48 23.83 -6.48
N LYS A 157 6.25 24.44 -7.64
CA LYS A 157 7.16 25.49 -8.17
C LYS A 157 7.31 26.65 -7.20
N THR A 158 6.21 27.10 -6.60
CA THR A 158 6.24 28.17 -5.58
C THR A 158 7.07 27.74 -4.36
N TYR A 159 6.80 26.52 -3.84
CA TYR A 159 7.53 25.97 -2.69
C TYR A 159 9.03 25.82 -2.97
N ASP A 160 9.42 25.36 -4.15
CA ASP A 160 10.82 25.17 -4.53
C ASP A 160 11.56 26.51 -4.72
N GLY A 161 10.84 27.54 -5.17
CA GLY A 161 11.35 28.89 -5.34
C GLY A 161 11.63 29.63 -4.02
N ILE A 162 11.07 29.17 -2.89
CA ILE A 162 11.27 29.81 -1.58
C ILE A 162 12.70 29.55 -1.09
N LYS A 163 13.49 30.63 -0.98
CA LYS A 163 14.85 30.59 -0.44
C LYS A 163 14.82 30.51 1.09
N SER A 164 15.76 29.78 1.66
CA SER A 164 15.97 29.79 3.11
C SER A 164 16.41 31.17 3.58
N ASN A 165 15.84 31.68 4.64
CA ASN A 165 16.20 32.93 5.28
C ASN A 165 16.15 32.78 6.81
N GLU A 166 16.61 33.80 7.54
CA GLU A 166 16.67 33.80 9.02
C GLU A 166 15.39 34.30 9.69
N THR A 167 14.33 34.64 8.92
CA THR A 167 13.07 35.10 9.51
C THR A 167 12.48 34.06 10.46
N PRO A 168 11.83 34.45 11.56
CA PRO A 168 11.14 33.51 12.43
C PRO A 168 10.05 32.72 11.69
N ILE A 169 9.77 31.50 12.16
CA ILE A 169 8.70 30.68 11.61
C ILE A 169 7.35 31.32 11.98
N ASN A 170 6.55 31.63 10.94
CA ASN A 170 5.17 32.06 11.11
C ASN A 170 4.20 30.92 10.75
N ARG A 171 3.56 30.32 11.76
CA ARG A 171 2.61 29.22 11.55
C ARG A 171 1.19 29.69 11.22
N LYS A 172 0.96 31.01 11.16
CA LYS A 172 -0.33 31.64 10.83
C LYS A 172 -0.09 32.85 9.91
N PRO A 173 0.53 32.66 8.72
CA PRO A 173 0.74 33.78 7.80
C PRO A 173 -0.62 34.34 7.37
N LYS A 174 -0.69 35.68 7.32
CA LYS A 174 -1.92 36.41 7.01
C LYS A 174 -2.16 36.50 5.50
N ASP A 175 -1.08 36.50 4.75
CA ASP A 175 -1.10 36.64 3.29
C ASP A 175 0.04 35.84 2.63
N ILE A 176 0.05 35.88 1.30
CA ILE A 176 1.06 35.17 0.49
C ILE A 176 2.47 35.74 0.72
N THR A 177 2.61 37.00 1.02
CA THR A 177 3.92 37.65 1.24
C THR A 177 4.59 37.10 2.51
N GLU A 178 3.83 36.97 3.60
CA GLU A 178 4.31 36.33 4.82
C GLU A 178 4.56 34.82 4.60
N ALA A 179 3.72 34.16 3.82
CA ALA A 179 3.85 32.75 3.49
C ALA A 179 5.14 32.45 2.73
N LEU A 180 5.50 33.27 1.75
CA LEU A 180 6.67 33.08 0.90
C LEU A 180 8.02 33.34 1.60
N GLN A 181 8.01 33.81 2.85
CA GLN A 181 9.26 34.03 3.61
C GLN A 181 9.96 32.73 3.98
N LYS A 182 9.23 31.60 4.17
CA LYS A 182 9.79 30.27 4.47
C LYS A 182 8.92 29.15 3.91
N LYS A 183 9.56 28.03 3.56
CA LYS A 183 8.85 26.81 3.14
C LYS A 183 7.85 26.32 4.21
N GLU A 184 8.19 26.42 5.50
CA GLU A 184 7.29 26.06 6.59
C GLU A 184 6.10 27.02 6.69
N ASN A 185 6.30 28.34 6.54
CA ASN A 185 5.22 29.32 6.51
C ASN A 185 4.28 29.04 5.34
N TYR A 186 4.80 28.77 4.16
CA TYR A 186 4.01 28.43 2.97
C TYR A 186 3.19 27.15 3.16
N TYR A 187 3.77 26.14 3.80
CA TYR A 187 3.02 24.94 4.19
C TYR A 187 1.82 25.29 5.09
N TYR A 188 2.02 26.08 6.15
CA TYR A 188 0.93 26.43 7.04
C TYR A 188 -0.14 27.28 6.37
N TRP A 189 0.26 28.15 5.42
CA TRP A 189 -0.68 28.93 4.63
C TRP A 189 -1.51 28.02 3.72
N LEU A 190 -0.89 27.12 2.97
CA LEU A 190 -1.60 26.16 2.11
C LEU A 190 -2.51 25.22 2.94
N ARG A 191 -2.08 24.83 4.13
CA ARG A 191 -2.92 24.05 5.03
C ARG A 191 -4.16 24.83 5.49
N ALA A 192 -4.03 26.12 5.75
CA ALA A 192 -5.16 26.97 6.09
C ALA A 192 -6.11 27.15 4.89
N GLU A 193 -5.58 27.34 3.68
CA GLU A 193 -6.36 27.42 2.44
C GLU A 193 -7.11 26.10 2.18
N TYR A 194 -6.45 24.96 2.37
CA TYR A 194 -7.09 23.65 2.30
C TYR A 194 -8.27 23.53 3.25
N ASN A 195 -8.05 23.83 4.55
CA ASN A 195 -9.09 23.75 5.56
C ASN A 195 -10.27 24.67 5.28
N LYS A 196 -10.02 25.85 4.72
CA LYS A 196 -11.07 26.77 4.30
C LYS A 196 -11.89 26.19 3.15
N LYS A 197 -11.23 25.74 2.07
CA LYS A 197 -11.89 25.13 0.91
C LYS A 197 -12.66 23.87 1.26
N TYR A 198 -12.10 23.04 2.14
CA TYR A 198 -12.72 21.78 2.54
C TYR A 198 -13.98 21.98 3.39
N LYS A 199 -14.07 23.09 4.14
CA LYS A 199 -15.29 23.48 4.88
C LYS A 199 -16.35 24.10 3.98
N ASP A 200 -15.93 24.84 2.97
CA ASP A 200 -16.81 25.36 1.93
C ASP A 200 -17.23 24.22 1.00
N THR A 201 -18.37 24.29 0.37
CA THR A 201 -19.02 23.22 -0.43
C THR A 201 -18.23 22.66 -1.62
N ASN A 202 -16.94 22.99 -1.77
CA ASN A 202 -16.08 22.60 -2.89
C ASN A 202 -15.04 21.53 -2.49
N LYS A 203 -15.42 20.56 -1.69
CA LYS A 203 -14.52 19.48 -1.22
C LYS A 203 -13.96 18.61 -2.35
N ASP A 204 -14.73 18.42 -3.40
CA ASP A 204 -14.42 17.65 -4.60
C ASP A 204 -13.63 18.43 -5.65
N ALA A 205 -13.44 19.75 -5.47
CA ALA A 205 -12.71 20.58 -6.40
C ALA A 205 -11.28 20.08 -6.62
N VAL A 206 -10.83 20.15 -7.87
CA VAL A 206 -9.47 19.75 -8.29
C VAL A 206 -8.38 20.42 -7.44
N ASP A 207 -8.55 21.73 -7.19
CA ASP A 207 -7.60 22.51 -6.39
C ASP A 207 -7.55 22.07 -4.92
N CYS A 208 -8.67 21.60 -4.34
CA CYS A 208 -8.70 21.00 -3.01
C CYS A 208 -7.90 19.71 -2.95
N SER A 209 -8.04 18.85 -3.97
CA SER A 209 -7.25 17.62 -4.11
C SER A 209 -5.77 17.91 -4.33
N ALA A 210 -5.41 18.91 -5.12
CA ALA A 210 -4.02 19.34 -5.32
C ALA A 210 -3.39 19.85 -4.01
N LEU A 211 -4.11 20.66 -3.25
CA LEU A 211 -3.70 21.11 -1.90
C LEU A 211 -3.50 19.91 -0.97
N PHE A 212 -4.44 18.96 -0.96
CA PHE A 212 -4.33 17.78 -0.11
C PHE A 212 -3.10 16.93 -0.45
N ILE A 213 -2.82 16.69 -1.74
CA ILE A 213 -1.62 15.98 -2.17
C ILE A 213 -0.36 16.75 -1.71
N PHE A 214 -0.34 18.06 -1.88
CA PHE A 214 0.81 18.88 -1.48
C PHE A 214 1.06 18.82 0.03
N ILE A 215 0.04 19.05 0.86
CA ILE A 215 0.19 19.03 2.32
C ILE A 215 0.51 17.62 2.84
N ASN A 216 -0.05 16.56 2.25
CA ASN A 216 0.30 15.18 2.58
C ASN A 216 1.77 14.87 2.33
N LYS A 217 2.34 15.32 1.20
CA LYS A 217 3.76 15.11 0.87
C LYS A 217 4.70 15.91 1.75
N THR A 218 4.28 17.08 2.23
CA THR A 218 5.12 18.03 2.98
C THR A 218 4.89 18.03 4.48
N CYS A 219 3.81 17.40 4.97
CA CYS A 219 3.52 17.27 6.39
C CYS A 219 4.45 16.26 7.10
N PHE A 220 4.42 16.26 8.40
CA PHE A 220 5.15 15.31 9.23
C PHE A 220 4.74 13.87 8.91
N ARG A 221 5.66 13.09 8.33
CA ARG A 221 5.55 11.65 8.00
C ARG A 221 4.39 11.26 7.07
N GLY A 222 3.75 12.19 6.38
CA GLY A 222 2.58 11.87 5.56
C GLY A 222 1.36 11.44 6.39
N MET A 223 1.27 11.89 7.63
CA MET A 223 0.13 11.57 8.51
C MET A 223 -1.14 12.30 8.07
N TYR A 224 -2.27 11.70 8.38
CA TYR A 224 -3.57 12.36 8.34
C TYR A 224 -4.10 12.51 9.77
N ARG A 225 -4.53 13.70 10.12
CA ARG A 225 -5.18 13.98 11.40
C ARG A 225 -6.03 15.23 11.28
N GLU A 226 -7.25 15.15 11.74
CA GLU A 226 -8.15 16.28 11.88
C GLU A 226 -8.40 16.63 13.33
N GLY A 227 -8.76 17.87 13.56
CA GLY A 227 -9.24 18.39 14.82
C GLY A 227 -10.43 19.32 14.56
N PRO A 228 -10.93 20.04 15.58
CA PRO A 228 -12.10 20.91 15.44
C PRO A 228 -12.01 21.95 14.31
N ASN A 229 -10.78 22.30 13.91
CA ASN A 229 -10.51 23.26 12.84
C ASN A 229 -10.06 22.63 11.52
N GLY A 230 -10.24 21.32 11.33
CA GLY A 230 -9.84 20.56 10.16
C GLY A 230 -8.44 19.97 10.27
N TYR A 231 -7.79 19.72 9.13
CA TYR A 231 -6.48 19.09 9.03
C TYR A 231 -5.42 19.85 9.83
N ASN A 232 -4.71 19.16 10.74
CA ASN A 232 -3.86 19.82 11.73
C ASN A 232 -2.45 19.23 11.88
N VAL A 233 -2.00 18.39 10.94
CA VAL A 233 -0.63 17.84 10.98
C VAL A 233 0.41 18.95 10.78
N PRO A 234 1.53 18.95 11.52
CA PRO A 234 2.57 19.96 11.36
C PRO A 234 3.43 19.71 10.10
N TYR A 235 4.24 20.71 9.73
CA TYR A 235 5.24 20.60 8.67
C TYR A 235 6.28 19.50 8.96
N GLY A 236 6.77 18.83 7.91
CA GLY A 236 7.59 17.63 8.04
C GLY A 236 9.10 17.86 8.25
N HIS A 237 9.61 19.08 8.15
CA HIS A 237 11.03 19.44 8.30
C HIS A 237 11.99 18.53 7.49
N TYR A 238 11.67 18.27 6.24
CA TYR A 238 12.47 17.42 5.37
C TYR A 238 13.82 18.08 5.02
N LYS A 239 14.92 17.32 5.13
CA LYS A 239 16.27 17.78 4.72
C LYS A 239 16.37 18.03 3.21
N LYS A 240 15.62 17.31 2.41
CA LYS A 240 15.49 17.49 0.95
C LYS A 240 14.01 17.70 0.63
N THR A 241 13.71 18.45 -0.42
CA THR A 241 12.33 18.58 -0.91
C THR A 241 11.72 17.19 -1.12
N PRO A 242 10.50 16.93 -0.60
CA PRO A 242 9.83 15.66 -0.84
C PRO A 242 9.63 15.41 -2.34
N THR A 243 9.74 14.15 -2.75
CA THR A 243 9.44 13.77 -4.13
C THR A 243 7.93 13.80 -4.34
N PHE A 244 7.50 14.61 -5.27
CA PHE A 244 6.13 14.65 -5.75
C PHE A 244 5.96 13.71 -6.95
N ILE A 245 4.71 13.49 -7.33
CA ILE A 245 4.39 12.66 -8.49
C ILE A 245 4.79 13.39 -9.79
N THR A 246 5.39 12.64 -10.71
CA THR A 246 5.63 13.12 -12.08
C THR A 246 4.37 12.97 -12.93
N LYS A 247 4.30 13.71 -14.05
CA LYS A 247 3.18 13.58 -15.00
C LYS A 247 3.02 12.13 -15.48
N SER A 248 4.11 11.47 -15.86
CA SER A 248 4.08 10.07 -16.31
C SER A 248 3.59 9.10 -15.23
N GLU A 249 3.91 9.33 -13.95
CA GLU A 249 3.39 8.50 -12.85
C GLU A 249 1.91 8.76 -12.61
N LEU A 250 1.45 10.02 -12.72
CA LEU A 250 0.05 10.37 -12.61
C LEU A 250 -0.78 9.74 -13.74
N ASP A 251 -0.27 9.80 -14.98
CA ASP A 251 -0.92 9.17 -16.14
C ASP A 251 -1.08 7.66 -15.93
N LYS A 252 -0.02 6.98 -15.49
CA LYS A 252 -0.07 5.54 -15.19
C LYS A 252 -1.10 5.18 -14.13
N VAL A 253 -1.21 5.98 -13.06
CA VAL A 253 -2.21 5.75 -12.02
C VAL A 253 -3.60 6.02 -12.57
N SER A 254 -3.82 7.12 -13.29
CA SER A 254 -5.10 7.45 -13.91
C SER A 254 -5.59 6.35 -14.84
N ASP A 255 -4.70 5.83 -15.69
CA ASP A 255 -5.02 4.74 -16.63
C ASP A 255 -5.32 3.41 -15.91
N LEU A 256 -4.67 3.15 -14.75
CA LEU A 256 -4.94 1.95 -13.96
C LEU A 256 -6.31 1.96 -13.30
N ILE A 257 -6.77 3.14 -12.87
CA ILE A 257 -7.98 3.29 -12.06
C ILE A 257 -9.20 3.74 -12.87
N GLU A 258 -9.12 3.76 -14.21
CA GLU A 258 -10.15 4.38 -15.08
C GLU A 258 -11.57 3.83 -14.86
N ASP A 259 -11.68 2.52 -14.53
CA ASP A 259 -12.94 1.80 -14.32
C ASP A 259 -13.26 1.51 -12.84
N VAL A 260 -12.49 2.08 -11.89
CA VAL A 260 -12.71 1.89 -10.45
C VAL A 260 -13.84 2.78 -9.96
N GLU A 261 -14.75 2.23 -9.18
CA GLU A 261 -15.78 2.99 -8.48
C GLU A 261 -15.27 3.42 -7.08
N PHE A 262 -14.90 4.70 -6.94
CA PHE A 262 -14.49 5.29 -5.67
C PHE A 262 -15.69 5.82 -4.91
N ILE A 263 -15.91 5.33 -3.69
CA ILE A 263 -17.12 5.61 -2.91
C ILE A 263 -16.73 6.07 -1.50
N HIS A 264 -17.17 7.28 -1.15
CA HIS A 264 -17.08 7.78 0.22
C HIS A 264 -18.24 7.22 1.03
N GLN A 265 -17.96 6.23 1.87
CA GLN A 265 -18.94 5.66 2.81
C GLN A 265 -18.26 4.86 3.92
N SER A 266 -19.02 4.50 4.95
CA SER A 266 -18.54 3.66 6.04
C SER A 266 -18.33 2.20 5.58
N PHE A 267 -17.53 1.44 6.34
CA PHE A 267 -17.37 0.02 6.03
C PHE A 267 -18.69 -0.75 6.23
N GLU A 268 -19.51 -0.36 7.19
CA GLU A 268 -20.81 -0.97 7.45
C GLU A 268 -21.71 -0.95 6.21
N GLU A 269 -21.79 0.22 5.57
CA GLU A 269 -22.57 0.40 4.33
C GLU A 269 -21.95 -0.38 3.17
N SER A 270 -20.60 -0.46 3.12
CA SER A 270 -19.86 -1.15 2.05
C SER A 270 -20.14 -2.64 2.01
N PHE A 271 -20.38 -3.29 3.16
CA PHE A 271 -20.73 -4.71 3.23
C PHE A 271 -22.07 -5.04 2.57
N GLU A 272 -22.98 -4.08 2.41
CA GLU A 272 -24.29 -4.30 1.78
C GLU A 272 -24.16 -4.49 0.26
N ASN A 273 -23.07 -4.02 -0.34
CA ASN A 273 -22.81 -4.14 -1.78
C ASN A 273 -22.18 -5.47 -2.18
N ILE A 274 -21.70 -6.27 -1.21
CA ILE A 274 -20.96 -7.51 -1.46
C ILE A 274 -21.90 -8.67 -1.78
N LYS A 275 -21.60 -9.41 -2.85
CA LYS A 275 -22.40 -10.52 -3.39
C LYS A 275 -21.56 -11.81 -3.47
N ALA A 276 -22.23 -12.93 -3.73
CA ALA A 276 -21.57 -14.21 -3.94
C ALA A 276 -20.56 -14.16 -5.10
N GLY A 277 -19.38 -14.74 -4.88
CA GLY A 277 -18.29 -14.74 -5.87
C GLY A 277 -17.37 -13.51 -5.81
N ASP A 278 -17.73 -12.50 -5.00
CA ASP A 278 -16.89 -11.33 -4.80
C ASP A 278 -15.65 -11.64 -3.95
N PHE A 279 -14.60 -10.83 -4.15
CA PHE A 279 -13.42 -10.85 -3.28
C PHE A 279 -13.29 -9.52 -2.54
N VAL A 280 -13.10 -9.61 -1.22
CA VAL A 280 -13.06 -8.46 -0.32
C VAL A 280 -11.69 -8.35 0.34
N TYR A 281 -11.06 -7.18 0.21
CA TYR A 281 -9.86 -6.85 0.97
C TYR A 281 -10.19 -5.83 2.07
N LEU A 282 -9.71 -6.12 3.29
CA LEU A 282 -9.93 -5.29 4.47
C LEU A 282 -8.59 -4.93 5.12
N ASP A 283 -8.32 -3.64 5.28
CA ASP A 283 -7.17 -3.10 6.00
C ASP A 283 -7.63 -2.04 7.00
N PRO A 284 -8.39 -2.43 8.03
CA PRO A 284 -8.96 -1.50 9.00
C PRO A 284 -7.86 -0.89 9.88
N PRO A 285 -8.15 0.17 10.64
CA PRO A 285 -7.33 0.53 11.79
C PRO A 285 -7.08 -0.69 12.67
N TYR A 286 -5.81 -0.98 13.00
CA TYR A 286 -5.46 -2.22 13.68
C TYR A 286 -5.93 -2.24 15.13
N ALA A 287 -6.35 -3.42 15.57
CA ALA A 287 -6.69 -3.66 16.95
C ALA A 287 -5.46 -3.42 17.85
N PRO A 288 -5.59 -2.65 18.95
CA PRO A 288 -4.47 -2.34 19.83
C PRO A 288 -4.04 -3.53 20.67
N GLU A 289 -2.75 -3.59 21.02
CA GLU A 289 -2.16 -4.66 21.83
C GLU A 289 -2.73 -4.73 23.27
N ASN A 290 -3.26 -3.61 23.78
CA ASN A 290 -3.77 -3.51 25.17
C ASN A 290 -5.15 -2.84 25.20
N SER A 291 -6.05 -3.35 26.04
CA SER A 291 -7.36 -2.76 26.30
C SER A 291 -7.29 -1.29 26.75
N LYS A 292 -6.23 -0.89 27.47
CA LYS A 292 -5.98 0.51 27.86
C LYS A 292 -5.68 1.44 26.67
N SER A 293 -5.21 0.90 25.54
CA SER A 293 -4.93 1.66 24.33
C SER A 293 -6.20 2.02 23.55
N PHE A 294 -7.32 1.31 23.77
CA PHE A 294 -8.64 1.73 23.26
C PHE A 294 -9.09 3.08 23.80
N VAL A 295 -8.71 3.43 25.03
CA VAL A 295 -9.08 4.71 25.66
C VAL A 295 -8.40 5.90 24.96
N GLY A 296 -7.19 5.72 24.40
CA GLY A 296 -6.47 6.75 23.64
C GLY A 296 -6.93 6.90 22.18
N TYR A 297 -7.59 5.89 21.62
CA TYR A 297 -8.10 5.87 20.24
C TYR A 297 -9.56 6.31 20.11
N VAL A 298 -10.25 6.55 21.22
CA VAL A 298 -11.67 6.98 21.26
C VAL A 298 -11.92 8.29 20.49
N ALA A 299 -10.87 9.11 20.30
CA ALA A 299 -10.97 10.34 19.50
C ALA A 299 -11.14 10.09 17.99
N ASP A 300 -10.77 8.90 17.49
CA ASP A 300 -10.76 8.57 16.05
C ASP A 300 -11.88 7.60 15.60
N GLY A 301 -12.83 7.28 16.50
CA GLY A 301 -14.06 6.56 16.13
C GLY A 301 -13.93 5.03 15.98
N PHE A 302 -12.72 4.42 15.89
CA PHE A 302 -12.55 2.97 15.72
C PHE A 302 -12.27 2.27 17.07
N ASN A 303 -13.31 2.07 17.85
CA ASN A 303 -13.26 1.50 19.20
C ASN A 303 -13.47 -0.04 19.21
N LEU A 304 -13.46 -0.67 20.39
CA LEU A 304 -13.65 -2.11 20.54
C LEU A 304 -14.96 -2.60 19.89
N LYS A 305 -16.06 -1.87 20.10
CA LYS A 305 -17.37 -2.25 19.52
C LYS A 305 -17.34 -2.18 18.00
N THR A 306 -16.61 -1.21 17.43
CA THR A 306 -16.43 -1.09 15.99
C THR A 306 -15.61 -2.25 15.43
N HIS A 307 -14.54 -2.68 16.13
CA HIS A 307 -13.79 -3.89 15.75
C HIS A 307 -14.66 -5.15 15.80
N GLN A 308 -15.44 -5.33 16.85
CA GLN A 308 -16.35 -6.48 16.96
C GLN A 308 -17.37 -6.51 15.84
N ASN A 309 -18.01 -5.37 15.54
CA ASN A 309 -18.94 -5.25 14.40
C ASN A 309 -18.26 -5.59 13.08
N LEU A 310 -17.06 -5.07 12.83
CA LEU A 310 -16.29 -5.40 11.63
C LEU A 310 -16.01 -6.91 11.53
N PHE A 311 -15.60 -7.55 12.62
CA PHE A 311 -15.28 -8.97 12.63
C PHE A 311 -16.52 -9.84 12.41
N GLU A 312 -17.66 -9.50 13.00
CA GLU A 312 -18.94 -10.20 12.75
C GLU A 312 -19.35 -10.09 11.29
N ARG A 313 -19.32 -8.90 10.70
CA ARG A 313 -19.63 -8.70 9.28
C ARG A 313 -18.63 -9.41 8.35
N THR A 314 -17.35 -9.47 8.73
CA THR A 314 -16.34 -10.21 7.96
C THR A 314 -16.63 -11.71 7.96
N LYS A 315 -17.05 -12.29 9.09
CA LYS A 315 -17.48 -13.70 9.17
C LYS A 315 -18.73 -13.99 8.33
N ASP A 316 -19.64 -13.03 8.21
CA ASP A 316 -20.83 -13.18 7.38
C ASP A 316 -20.54 -13.27 5.88
N LEU A 317 -19.32 -12.91 5.43
CA LEU A 317 -18.89 -13.11 4.04
C LEU A 317 -18.87 -14.59 3.65
N ASP A 318 -18.56 -15.49 4.59
CA ASP A 318 -18.62 -16.94 4.36
C ASP A 318 -20.04 -17.38 3.98
N LYS A 319 -21.05 -16.85 4.68
CA LYS A 319 -22.46 -17.13 4.40
C LYS A 319 -22.90 -16.60 3.04
N LYS A 320 -22.27 -15.52 2.57
CA LYS A 320 -22.50 -14.93 1.25
C LYS A 320 -21.73 -15.64 0.13
N ASN A 321 -20.93 -16.67 0.44
CA ASN A 321 -20.01 -17.32 -0.51
C ASN A 321 -19.07 -16.32 -1.19
N SER A 322 -18.56 -15.35 -0.41
CA SER A 322 -17.57 -14.35 -0.84
C SER A 322 -16.24 -14.66 -0.17
N LYS A 323 -15.13 -14.47 -0.88
CA LYS A 323 -13.79 -14.63 -0.32
C LYS A 323 -13.29 -13.31 0.27
N PHE A 324 -12.48 -13.41 1.31
CA PHE A 324 -11.86 -12.22 1.88
C PHE A 324 -10.41 -12.43 2.31
N ILE A 325 -9.67 -11.32 2.39
CA ILE A 325 -8.41 -11.22 3.14
C ILE A 325 -8.50 -9.98 4.02
N MET A 326 -8.29 -10.14 5.31
CA MET A 326 -8.18 -9.05 6.27
C MET A 326 -6.74 -8.96 6.82
N SER A 327 -6.13 -7.78 6.73
CA SER A 327 -4.88 -7.45 7.42
C SER A 327 -5.18 -6.93 8.82
N ASN A 328 -4.46 -7.38 9.84
CA ASN A 328 -4.58 -6.84 11.20
C ASN A 328 -3.31 -7.09 12.03
N ALA A 329 -3.27 -6.54 13.25
CA ALA A 329 -2.26 -6.88 14.24
C ALA A 329 -2.49 -8.29 14.79
N LYS A 330 -1.40 -8.99 15.15
CA LYS A 330 -1.48 -10.29 15.83
C LYS A 330 -1.73 -10.09 17.33
N VAL A 331 -2.97 -9.80 17.69
CA VAL A 331 -3.40 -9.59 19.09
C VAL A 331 -4.53 -10.55 19.47
N GLU A 332 -4.73 -10.75 20.77
CA GLU A 332 -5.72 -11.69 21.32
C GLU A 332 -7.11 -11.48 20.74
N LEU A 333 -7.59 -10.23 20.75
CA LEU A 333 -8.90 -9.88 20.16
C LEU A 333 -9.08 -10.41 18.74
N VAL A 334 -8.05 -10.33 17.92
CA VAL A 334 -8.08 -10.77 16.51
C VAL A 334 -8.00 -12.30 16.42
N THR A 335 -7.08 -12.93 17.15
CA THR A 335 -6.87 -14.38 17.09
C THR A 335 -7.99 -15.19 17.72
N GLU A 336 -8.69 -14.65 18.72
CA GLU A 336 -9.89 -15.25 19.30
C GLU A 336 -11.10 -15.09 18.37
N SER A 337 -11.21 -13.95 17.70
CA SER A 337 -12.29 -13.70 16.75
C SER A 337 -12.19 -14.58 15.49
N PHE A 338 -10.99 -14.93 15.06
CA PHE A 338 -10.73 -15.76 13.87
C PHE A 338 -9.85 -16.97 14.24
N PRO A 339 -10.45 -18.06 14.78
CA PRO A 339 -9.69 -19.24 15.18
C PRO A 339 -9.08 -19.96 13.96
N LYS A 340 -7.83 -20.45 14.12
CA LYS A 340 -7.09 -21.17 13.06
C LYS A 340 -7.76 -22.46 12.57
N ALA A 341 -8.71 -22.99 13.31
CA ALA A 341 -9.48 -24.15 12.89
C ALA A 341 -10.48 -23.84 11.75
N GLU A 342 -10.87 -22.57 11.64
CA GLU A 342 -11.88 -22.09 10.68
C GLU A 342 -11.27 -21.17 9.61
N TYR A 343 -10.23 -20.43 9.96
CA TYR A 343 -9.61 -19.41 9.09
C TYR A 343 -8.13 -19.70 8.84
N LYS A 344 -7.68 -19.45 7.62
CA LYS A 344 -6.27 -19.48 7.30
C LYS A 344 -5.61 -18.18 7.79
N ILE A 345 -4.62 -18.31 8.68
CA ILE A 345 -3.89 -17.17 9.24
C ILE A 345 -2.41 -17.26 8.86
N ILE A 346 -1.91 -16.21 8.24
CA ILE A 346 -0.52 -16.07 7.81
C ILE A 346 0.15 -14.96 8.61
N ASP A 347 1.20 -15.28 9.33
CA ASP A 347 2.03 -14.31 10.03
C ASP A 347 2.96 -13.61 9.03
N VAL A 348 2.99 -12.28 9.07
CA VAL A 348 3.82 -11.44 8.21
C VAL A 348 4.61 -10.46 9.05
N THR A 349 5.92 -10.38 8.82
CA THR A 349 6.77 -9.40 9.49
C THR A 349 6.80 -8.11 8.69
N ALA A 350 6.36 -7.01 9.29
CA ALA A 350 6.42 -5.67 8.71
C ALA A 350 7.27 -4.73 9.57
N ARG A 351 7.93 -3.74 8.94
CA ARG A 351 8.65 -2.68 9.69
C ARG A 351 7.66 -1.67 10.23
N ARG A 352 7.80 -1.30 11.51
CA ARG A 352 7.04 -0.19 12.11
C ARG A 352 7.60 1.16 11.62
N ALA A 353 7.07 1.67 10.53
CA ALA A 353 7.49 2.96 9.93
C ALA A 353 7.35 4.18 10.87
N ILE A 354 6.58 4.10 11.95
CA ILE A 354 6.21 5.22 12.84
C ILE A 354 7.09 5.29 14.09
N ASN A 355 7.85 4.24 14.44
CA ASN A 355 8.67 4.25 15.66
C ASN A 355 9.94 5.09 15.48
N ALA A 356 9.91 6.34 15.99
CA ALA A 356 11.03 7.28 15.89
C ALA A 356 12.25 6.86 16.75
N LYS A 357 12.02 6.11 17.84
CA LYS A 357 13.07 5.70 18.77
C LYS A 357 13.77 4.41 18.33
N ASN A 358 13.09 3.60 17.51
CA ASN A 358 13.66 2.39 16.93
C ASN A 358 13.15 2.18 15.51
N PRO A 359 13.86 2.74 14.48
CA PRO A 359 13.45 2.68 13.08
C PRO A 359 13.48 1.26 12.48
N ASP A 360 14.19 0.32 13.12
CA ASP A 360 14.27 -1.08 12.71
C ASP A 360 13.29 -2.00 13.46
N ALA A 361 12.42 -1.42 14.30
CA ALA A 361 11.40 -2.18 14.99
C ALA A 361 10.46 -2.85 13.98
N THR A 362 10.31 -4.17 14.13
CA THR A 362 9.34 -4.96 13.38
C THR A 362 8.09 -5.21 14.22
N THR A 363 6.99 -5.43 13.55
CA THR A 363 5.75 -5.93 14.14
C THR A 363 5.29 -7.15 13.37
N THR A 364 4.62 -8.06 14.05
CA THR A 364 3.95 -9.17 13.38
C THR A 364 2.52 -8.73 13.05
N GLU A 365 2.22 -8.70 11.76
CA GLU A 365 0.87 -8.55 11.24
C GLU A 365 0.34 -9.93 10.85
N VAL A 366 -0.96 -10.07 10.69
CA VAL A 366 -1.59 -11.29 10.21
C VAL A 366 -2.46 -11.00 8.99
N PHE A 367 -2.43 -11.92 8.02
CA PHE A 367 -3.46 -12.03 7.01
C PHE A 367 -4.42 -13.13 7.42
N ILE A 368 -5.69 -12.80 7.50
CA ILE A 368 -6.78 -13.69 7.86
C ILE A 368 -7.64 -13.87 6.63
N MET A 369 -7.95 -15.10 6.27
CA MET A 369 -8.72 -15.41 5.06
C MET A 369 -9.58 -16.68 5.27
N ASN A 370 -10.67 -16.78 4.51
CA ASN A 370 -11.51 -17.97 4.40
C ASN A 370 -11.13 -18.88 3.24
#